data_eaeae8be3f34fb7057203f440021c431
#
_entry.id   eaeae8be3f34fb7057203f440021c431
#
_cell.length_a   1.000
_cell.length_b   1.000
_cell.length_c   1.000
_cell.angle_alpha   90.00
_cell.angle_beta   90.00
_cell.angle_gamma   90.00
#
_symmetry.space_group_name_H-M   'P 1'
#
loop_
_entity.id
_entity.type
_entity.pdbx_description
1 polymer ?
#
loop_
_entity_poly.entity_id
_entity_poly.type
_entity_poly.pdbx_seq_one_letter_code
_entity_poly.pdbx_strand_id
1 'polypeptide(L)'
;MTYTEFSQTAFFKQADFIPGFQNNMIDADDWEYFSKRFDVWLKNYCGKTIKHSIPHKIHQIWIGSELPEKYKNWCKSWKKLNPDWEYKLWGEQDILLILNDTIRRVFLESKNPGAKSDIARYAILKKEGGVYCDTDFECTKPLDELTNTCTLFAGFIFSGKPEIANGIFGAVPDHPLVHTILTYLKTPVTSTHTDTILNTTGPAFLTRTILQHKDTLLKSDVFFPSHYFYPFPNFCRNENLSPDEIKKKYRKPHTYGIHYWEVSWEKRSFYYYVKKVIKKIILWDLWKNKLKKK
;
A
#
# COMPACT_ATOMS: atom_id res chain seq x y z
N MET A 1 9.30 -19.01 -15.12
CA MET A 1 10.52 -18.14 -15.02
C MET A 1 11.41 -18.61 -13.87
N THR A 2 12.70 -18.77 -14.09
CA THR A 2 13.67 -19.08 -13.02
C THR A 2 14.04 -17.82 -12.23
N TYR A 3 14.63 -17.99 -11.04
CA TYR A 3 15.16 -16.84 -10.28
C TYR A 3 16.19 -16.03 -11.09
N THR A 4 17.07 -16.73 -11.85
CA THR A 4 18.10 -16.08 -12.68
C THR A 4 17.47 -15.18 -13.75
N GLU A 5 16.45 -15.65 -14.44
CA GLU A 5 15.72 -14.85 -15.43
C GLU A 5 14.98 -13.68 -14.75
N PHE A 6 14.31 -13.92 -13.64
CA PHE A 6 13.61 -12.87 -12.88
C PHE A 6 14.58 -11.78 -12.41
N SER A 7 15.77 -12.15 -11.91
CA SER A 7 16.76 -11.18 -11.42
C SER A 7 17.30 -10.22 -12.50
N GLN A 8 17.12 -10.56 -13.78
CA GLN A 8 17.49 -9.69 -14.90
C GLN A 8 16.39 -8.68 -15.29
N THR A 9 15.16 -8.87 -14.83
CA THR A 9 14.05 -7.98 -15.17
C THR A 9 14.22 -6.57 -14.59
N ALA A 10 13.64 -5.58 -15.26
CA ALA A 10 13.60 -4.21 -14.75
C ALA A 10 12.80 -4.13 -13.44
N PHE A 11 11.78 -4.97 -13.29
CA PHE A 11 10.99 -5.09 -12.07
C PHE A 11 11.88 -5.47 -10.87
N PHE A 12 12.65 -6.56 -10.98
CA PHE A 12 13.53 -7.03 -9.91
C PHE A 12 14.54 -5.98 -9.48
N LYS A 13 15.16 -5.28 -10.43
CA LYS A 13 16.17 -4.25 -10.16
C LYS A 13 15.63 -3.02 -9.42
N GLN A 14 14.30 -2.86 -9.40
CA GLN A 14 13.60 -1.74 -8.75
C GLN A 14 12.76 -2.21 -7.53
N ALA A 15 13.04 -3.41 -7.03
CA ALA A 15 12.44 -3.96 -5.83
C ALA A 15 13.51 -4.47 -4.89
N ASP A 16 13.17 -4.52 -3.60
CA ASP A 16 13.93 -5.28 -2.62
C ASP A 16 13.12 -6.53 -2.21
N PHE A 17 13.82 -7.59 -1.86
CA PHE A 17 13.24 -8.87 -1.46
C PHE A 17 13.76 -9.28 -0.09
N ILE A 18 13.03 -10.17 0.58
CA ILE A 18 13.46 -10.70 1.87
C ILE A 18 14.81 -11.44 1.72
N PRO A 19 15.65 -11.46 2.77
CA PRO A 19 16.88 -12.25 2.76
C PRO A 19 16.60 -13.72 2.41
N GLY A 20 17.39 -14.28 1.50
CA GLY A 20 17.24 -15.68 1.07
C GLY A 20 16.16 -15.89 0.00
N PHE A 21 15.56 -14.85 -0.55
CA PHE A 21 14.55 -14.94 -1.62
C PHE A 21 15.04 -15.79 -2.80
N GLN A 22 16.33 -15.69 -3.19
CA GLN A 22 16.91 -16.48 -4.28
C GLN A 22 16.78 -18.01 -4.09
N ASN A 23 16.72 -18.46 -2.84
CA ASN A 23 16.62 -19.89 -2.52
C ASN A 23 15.16 -20.34 -2.29
N ASN A 24 14.23 -19.40 -2.18
CA ASN A 24 12.85 -19.62 -1.76
C ASN A 24 11.86 -18.80 -2.60
N MET A 25 12.13 -18.60 -3.91
CA MET A 25 11.19 -17.91 -4.78
C MET A 25 9.91 -18.75 -4.94
N ILE A 26 8.84 -18.28 -4.31
CA ILE A 26 7.51 -18.88 -4.36
C ILE A 26 6.70 -18.17 -5.46
N ASP A 27 5.76 -18.89 -6.09
CA ASP A 27 4.83 -18.34 -7.09
C ASP A 27 5.55 -17.69 -8.29
N ALA A 28 6.51 -18.43 -8.88
CA ALA A 28 7.32 -17.97 -10.01
C ALA A 28 6.49 -17.46 -11.20
N ASP A 29 5.35 -18.08 -11.49
CA ASP A 29 4.46 -17.68 -12.59
C ASP A 29 3.78 -16.34 -12.32
N ASP A 30 3.45 -16.06 -11.06
CA ASP A 30 2.87 -14.77 -10.67
C ASP A 30 3.92 -13.65 -10.73
N TRP A 31 5.17 -13.91 -10.29
CA TRP A 31 6.27 -12.96 -10.47
C TRP A 31 6.53 -12.68 -11.95
N GLU A 32 6.51 -13.70 -12.80
CA GLU A 32 6.65 -13.54 -14.24
C GLU A 32 5.51 -12.69 -14.83
N TYR A 33 4.27 -12.97 -14.42
CA TYR A 33 3.11 -12.22 -14.86
C TYR A 33 3.23 -10.73 -14.55
N PHE A 34 3.54 -10.38 -13.31
CA PHE A 34 3.64 -8.99 -12.88
C PHE A 34 4.85 -8.26 -13.46
N SER A 35 6.01 -8.93 -13.55
CA SER A 35 7.20 -8.31 -14.17
C SER A 35 6.99 -8.03 -15.65
N LYS A 36 6.34 -8.92 -16.40
CA LYS A 36 5.97 -8.67 -17.80
C LYS A 36 5.02 -7.48 -17.95
N ARG A 37 4.04 -7.31 -17.04
CA ARG A 37 3.17 -6.13 -17.08
C ARG A 37 3.95 -4.84 -16.84
N PHE A 38 4.88 -4.83 -15.90
CA PHE A 38 5.74 -3.68 -15.65
C PHE A 38 6.64 -3.36 -16.84
N ASP A 39 7.24 -4.37 -17.48
CA ASP A 39 8.06 -4.19 -18.69
C ASP A 39 7.23 -3.66 -19.87
N VAL A 40 5.98 -4.13 -20.02
CA VAL A 40 5.03 -3.60 -21.02
C VAL A 40 4.73 -2.12 -20.76
N TRP A 41 4.50 -1.74 -19.49
CA TRP A 41 4.29 -0.35 -19.11
C TRP A 41 5.53 0.50 -19.41
N LEU A 42 6.72 0.08 -19.01
CA LEU A 42 7.97 0.80 -19.29
C LEU A 42 8.15 1.06 -20.79
N LYS A 43 7.88 0.06 -21.63
CA LYS A 43 8.07 0.15 -23.08
C LYS A 43 7.02 0.98 -23.79
N ASN A 44 5.76 0.84 -23.41
CA ASN A 44 4.63 1.31 -24.21
C ASN A 44 3.94 2.55 -23.64
N TYR A 45 3.98 2.75 -22.33
CA TYR A 45 3.18 3.77 -21.63
C TYR A 45 4.02 4.78 -20.87
N CYS A 46 5.16 4.41 -20.30
CA CYS A 46 6.02 5.33 -19.54
C CYS A 46 6.36 6.57 -20.38
N GLY A 47 6.09 7.76 -19.83
CA GLY A 47 6.27 9.04 -20.51
C GLY A 47 5.23 9.38 -21.59
N LYS A 48 4.14 8.61 -21.73
CA LYS A 48 3.09 8.84 -22.72
C LYS A 48 1.72 8.96 -22.05
N THR A 49 1.01 10.06 -22.27
CA THR A 49 -0.36 10.23 -21.76
C THR A 49 -1.32 9.31 -22.51
N ILE A 50 -2.12 8.54 -21.77
CA ILE A 50 -3.18 7.67 -22.31
C ILE A 50 -4.53 8.36 -22.33
N LYS A 51 -5.45 7.92 -23.21
CA LYS A 51 -6.77 8.54 -23.40
C LYS A 51 -7.64 8.52 -22.14
N HIS A 52 -7.58 7.46 -21.36
CA HIS A 52 -8.34 7.28 -20.13
C HIS A 52 -7.39 7.22 -18.94
N SER A 53 -6.83 8.39 -18.60
CA SER A 53 -5.92 8.55 -17.46
C SER A 53 -6.68 8.60 -16.14
N ILE A 54 -5.96 8.31 -15.06
CA ILE A 54 -6.51 8.40 -13.70
C ILE A 54 -6.77 9.88 -13.37
N PRO A 55 -7.96 10.25 -12.84
CA PRO A 55 -8.27 11.62 -12.45
C PRO A 55 -7.26 12.18 -11.44
N HIS A 56 -6.96 13.46 -11.55
CA HIS A 56 -6.07 14.20 -10.64
C HIS A 56 -6.75 14.49 -9.29
N LYS A 57 -7.06 13.41 -8.56
CA LYS A 57 -7.70 13.44 -7.24
C LYS A 57 -6.90 12.60 -6.26
N ILE A 58 -6.68 13.12 -5.06
CA ILE A 58 -6.04 12.41 -3.95
C ILE A 58 -7.07 12.19 -2.86
N HIS A 59 -7.21 10.94 -2.43
CA HIS A 59 -8.12 10.53 -1.38
C HIS A 59 -7.35 9.93 -0.21
N GLN A 60 -7.62 10.45 0.98
CA GLN A 60 -7.18 9.87 2.25
C GLN A 60 -8.40 9.64 3.13
N ILE A 61 -8.33 8.70 4.05
CA ILE A 61 -9.43 8.35 4.95
C ILE A 61 -8.96 8.48 6.39
N TRP A 62 -9.80 9.12 7.23
CA TRP A 62 -9.61 9.10 8.67
C TRP A 62 -10.94 8.97 9.39
N ILE A 63 -11.10 7.92 10.21
CA ILE A 63 -12.37 7.54 10.83
C ILE A 63 -12.20 7.42 12.36
N GLY A 64 -13.20 7.85 13.09
CA GLY A 64 -13.37 7.57 14.53
C GLY A 64 -12.74 8.58 15.47
N SER A 65 -11.91 9.51 14.97
CA SER A 65 -11.29 10.57 15.79
C SER A 65 -10.83 11.74 14.93
N GLU A 66 -10.32 12.79 15.54
CA GLU A 66 -9.59 13.83 14.81
C GLU A 66 -8.25 13.30 14.32
N LEU A 67 -7.82 13.76 13.11
CA LEU A 67 -6.51 13.38 12.53
C LEU A 67 -5.37 13.90 13.42
N PRO A 68 -4.53 13.02 14.00
CA PRO A 68 -3.42 13.46 14.84
C PRO A 68 -2.38 14.29 14.07
N GLU A 69 -1.73 15.24 14.75
CA GLU A 69 -0.81 16.21 14.15
C GLU A 69 0.33 15.57 13.36
N LYS A 70 0.85 14.43 13.83
CA LYS A 70 1.94 13.71 13.14
C LYS A 70 1.57 13.32 11.70
N TYR A 71 0.29 12.99 11.43
CA TYR A 71 -0.16 12.60 10.08
C TYR A 71 -0.41 13.83 9.19
N LYS A 72 -0.76 14.99 9.80
CA LYS A 72 -1.05 16.21 9.03
C LYS A 72 0.11 16.63 8.13
N ASN A 73 1.37 16.43 8.56
CA ASN A 73 2.54 16.78 7.75
C ASN A 73 2.67 15.86 6.52
N TRP A 74 2.40 14.56 6.68
CA TRP A 74 2.38 13.63 5.55
C TRP A 74 1.24 13.95 4.59
N CYS A 75 0.05 14.23 5.11
CA CYS A 75 -1.08 14.68 4.27
C CYS A 75 -0.77 15.98 3.50
N LYS A 76 -0.07 16.94 4.13
CA LYS A 76 0.36 18.19 3.46
C LYS A 76 1.35 17.93 2.31
N SER A 77 2.18 16.88 2.38
CA SER A 77 3.15 16.55 1.33
C SER A 77 2.47 16.24 0.00
N TRP A 78 1.31 15.57 0.04
CA TRP A 78 0.52 15.26 -1.15
C TRP A 78 0.00 16.51 -1.84
N LYS A 79 -0.57 17.46 -1.10
CA LYS A 79 -1.02 18.76 -1.63
C LYS A 79 0.14 19.60 -2.18
N LYS A 80 1.29 19.58 -1.49
CA LYS A 80 2.46 20.36 -1.87
C LYS A 80 3.05 19.90 -3.20
N LEU A 81 3.10 18.60 -3.46
CA LEU A 81 3.72 18.04 -4.65
C LEU A 81 2.74 17.83 -5.82
N ASN A 82 1.43 17.96 -5.56
CA ASN A 82 0.37 17.90 -6.55
C ASN A 82 -0.59 19.08 -6.35
N PRO A 83 -0.13 20.34 -6.56
CA PRO A 83 -0.86 21.55 -6.17
C PRO A 83 -2.16 21.76 -6.94
N ASP A 84 -2.22 21.29 -8.19
CA ASP A 84 -3.38 21.44 -9.07
C ASP A 84 -4.39 20.28 -8.95
N TRP A 85 -4.14 19.36 -8.00
CA TRP A 85 -5.00 18.20 -7.79
C TRP A 85 -6.06 18.48 -6.73
N GLU A 86 -7.23 17.91 -6.93
CA GLU A 86 -8.26 17.85 -5.89
C GLU A 86 -7.77 16.93 -4.76
N TYR A 87 -7.83 17.41 -3.52
CA TYR A 87 -7.47 16.63 -2.33
C TYR A 87 -8.66 16.53 -1.39
N LYS A 88 -9.05 15.32 -1.02
CA LYS A 88 -10.10 15.08 -0.04
C LYS A 88 -9.65 14.12 1.07
N LEU A 89 -9.79 14.56 2.32
CA LEU A 89 -9.76 13.72 3.50
C LEU A 89 -11.18 13.30 3.84
N TRP A 90 -11.48 12.02 3.68
CA TRP A 90 -12.81 11.45 3.87
C TRP A 90 -13.05 11.08 5.32
N GLY A 91 -14.12 11.61 5.90
CA GLY A 91 -14.71 11.16 7.16
C GLY A 91 -15.78 10.09 6.96
N GLU A 92 -16.27 9.51 8.07
CA GLU A 92 -17.27 8.44 8.01
C GLU A 92 -18.56 8.89 7.30
N GLN A 93 -19.01 10.12 7.57
CA GLN A 93 -20.23 10.66 6.95
C GLN A 93 -20.10 10.82 5.43
N ASP A 94 -18.96 11.34 4.95
CA ASP A 94 -18.70 11.43 3.51
C ASP A 94 -18.73 10.07 2.82
N ILE A 95 -18.13 9.06 3.46
CA ILE A 95 -18.06 7.69 2.96
C ILE A 95 -19.47 7.12 2.85
N LEU A 96 -20.30 7.28 3.88
CA LEU A 96 -21.67 6.76 3.89
C LEU A 96 -22.54 7.32 2.75
N LEU A 97 -22.27 8.52 2.27
CA LEU A 97 -23.01 9.14 1.15
C LEU A 97 -22.74 8.49 -0.21
N ILE A 98 -21.64 7.75 -0.33
CA ILE A 98 -21.23 7.15 -1.61
C ILE A 98 -21.43 5.64 -1.68
N LEU A 99 -21.68 4.97 -0.54
CA LEU A 99 -21.83 3.54 -0.47
C LEU A 99 -23.24 3.10 -0.92
N ASN A 100 -23.31 2.07 -1.76
CA ASN A 100 -24.57 1.36 -2.01
C ASN A 100 -24.95 0.52 -0.77
N ASP A 101 -26.20 0.03 -0.72
CA ASP A 101 -26.72 -0.63 0.46
C ASP A 101 -25.92 -1.84 0.93
N THR A 102 -25.42 -2.66 -0.01
CA THR A 102 -24.62 -3.84 0.32
C THR A 102 -23.32 -3.45 0.98
N ILE A 103 -22.55 -2.56 0.37
CA ILE A 103 -21.25 -2.11 0.89
C ILE A 103 -21.43 -1.25 2.16
N ARG A 104 -22.50 -0.46 2.23
CA ARG A 104 -22.88 0.30 3.43
C ARG A 104 -23.08 -0.63 4.63
N ARG A 105 -23.83 -1.73 4.45
CA ARG A 105 -24.02 -2.73 5.51
C ARG A 105 -22.68 -3.33 5.94
N VAL A 106 -21.84 -3.77 4.98
CA VAL A 106 -20.52 -4.34 5.30
C VAL A 106 -19.63 -3.33 6.04
N PHE A 107 -19.64 -2.07 5.62
CA PHE A 107 -18.89 -0.99 6.26
C PHE A 107 -19.37 -0.73 7.70
N LEU A 108 -20.68 -0.58 7.92
CA LEU A 108 -21.25 -0.25 9.24
C LEU A 108 -21.06 -1.39 10.25
N GLU A 109 -21.26 -2.64 9.84
CA GLU A 109 -21.10 -3.82 10.67
C GLU A 109 -19.64 -4.20 10.95
N SER A 110 -18.69 -3.69 10.14
CA SER A 110 -17.26 -3.87 10.40
C SER A 110 -16.80 -3.05 11.60
N LYS A 111 -16.10 -3.69 12.54
CA LYS A 111 -15.73 -3.07 13.83
C LYS A 111 -14.39 -2.35 13.81
N ASN A 112 -13.49 -2.76 12.93
CA ASN A 112 -12.13 -2.21 12.90
C ASN A 112 -12.01 -1.06 11.90
N PRO A 113 -11.46 0.12 12.30
CA PRO A 113 -11.26 1.25 11.39
C PRO A 113 -10.40 0.95 10.16
N GLY A 114 -9.40 0.04 10.28
CA GLY A 114 -8.59 -0.41 9.16
C GLY A 114 -9.43 -1.15 8.12
N ALA A 115 -10.27 -2.12 8.54
CA ALA A 115 -11.19 -2.81 7.65
C ALA A 115 -12.21 -1.86 7.00
N LYS A 116 -12.73 -0.88 7.76
CA LYS A 116 -13.59 0.18 7.21
C LYS A 116 -12.86 1.01 6.15
N SER A 117 -11.61 1.40 6.40
CA SER A 117 -10.77 2.11 5.43
C SER A 117 -10.51 1.27 4.18
N ASP A 118 -10.24 -0.03 4.32
CA ASP A 118 -10.07 -0.95 3.20
C ASP A 118 -11.31 -1.02 2.31
N ILE A 119 -12.49 -1.12 2.89
CA ILE A 119 -13.76 -1.14 2.15
C ILE A 119 -14.00 0.20 1.45
N ALA A 120 -13.80 1.30 2.18
CA ALA A 120 -14.11 2.65 1.70
C ALA A 120 -13.20 3.09 0.53
N ARG A 121 -11.89 2.76 0.56
CA ARG A 121 -10.96 3.15 -0.51
C ARG A 121 -11.38 2.62 -1.87
N TYR A 122 -11.88 1.38 -1.94
CA TYR A 122 -12.36 0.81 -3.21
C TYR A 122 -13.68 1.44 -3.66
N ALA A 123 -14.58 1.76 -2.73
CA ALA A 123 -15.84 2.44 -3.06
C ALA A 123 -15.60 3.88 -3.57
N ILE A 124 -14.66 4.61 -2.96
CA ILE A 124 -14.24 5.94 -3.40
C ILE A 124 -13.64 5.84 -4.80
N LEU A 125 -12.69 4.96 -5.01
CA LEU A 125 -12.03 4.80 -6.32
C LEU A 125 -12.99 4.33 -7.41
N LYS A 126 -13.96 3.48 -7.08
CA LYS A 126 -15.01 3.11 -8.05
C LYS A 126 -15.79 4.31 -8.54
N LYS A 127 -16.19 5.20 -7.61
CA LYS A 127 -17.05 6.34 -7.92
C LYS A 127 -16.27 7.52 -8.51
N GLU A 128 -15.16 7.90 -7.89
CA GLU A 128 -14.43 9.12 -8.16
C GLU A 128 -13.21 8.90 -9.07
N GLY A 129 -12.69 7.67 -9.12
CA GLY A 129 -11.34 7.43 -9.61
C GLY A 129 -10.30 8.14 -8.74
N GLY A 130 -9.11 8.42 -9.29
CA GLY A 130 -8.04 9.12 -8.58
C GLY A 130 -7.09 8.19 -7.85
N VAL A 131 -6.39 8.72 -6.86
CA VAL A 131 -5.39 8.01 -6.09
C VAL A 131 -5.76 8.03 -4.61
N TYR A 132 -6.01 6.87 -4.04
CA TYR A 132 -6.07 6.68 -2.59
C TYR A 132 -4.66 6.50 -2.03
N CYS A 133 -4.39 7.08 -0.87
CA CYS A 133 -3.20 6.77 -0.08
C CYS A 133 -3.52 6.82 1.43
N ASP A 134 -2.91 5.92 2.20
CA ASP A 134 -3.02 5.92 3.66
C ASP A 134 -2.46 7.23 4.25
N THR A 135 -2.97 7.65 5.42
CA THR A 135 -2.56 8.91 6.05
C THR A 135 -1.13 8.91 6.59
N ASP A 136 -0.53 7.74 6.76
CA ASP A 136 0.87 7.55 7.13
C ASP A 136 1.80 7.35 5.92
N PHE A 137 1.35 7.82 4.76
CA PHE A 137 2.14 7.91 3.54
C PHE A 137 2.62 9.35 3.30
N GLU A 138 3.92 9.53 3.09
CA GLU A 138 4.51 10.80 2.64
C GLU A 138 4.73 10.78 1.13
N CYS A 139 4.24 11.80 0.43
CA CYS A 139 4.52 12.02 -0.98
C CYS A 139 5.95 12.54 -1.16
N THR A 140 6.70 12.00 -2.11
CA THR A 140 8.09 12.38 -2.39
C THR A 140 8.34 12.80 -3.83
N LYS A 141 7.35 12.60 -4.72
CA LYS A 141 7.40 12.97 -6.15
C LYS A 141 5.96 13.21 -6.66
N PRO A 142 5.71 14.15 -7.61
CA PRO A 142 4.41 14.32 -8.26
C PRO A 142 3.91 13.03 -8.91
N LEU A 143 2.59 12.83 -8.91
CA LEU A 143 1.97 11.59 -9.41
C LEU A 143 1.59 11.63 -10.89
N ASP A 144 1.74 12.77 -11.58
CA ASP A 144 1.28 12.97 -12.96
C ASP A 144 1.79 11.90 -13.93
N GLU A 145 3.06 11.50 -13.79
CA GLU A 145 3.62 10.44 -14.62
C GLU A 145 2.85 9.13 -14.50
N LEU A 146 2.47 8.74 -13.29
CA LEU A 146 1.76 7.49 -13.04
C LEU A 146 0.30 7.58 -13.50
N THR A 147 -0.37 8.66 -13.13
CA THR A 147 -1.79 8.84 -13.46
C THR A 147 -2.05 9.06 -14.94
N ASN A 148 -1.13 9.71 -15.63
CA ASN A 148 -1.23 9.92 -17.08
C ASN A 148 -0.90 8.67 -17.91
N THR A 149 -0.27 7.66 -17.30
CA THR A 149 0.25 6.48 -18.02
C THR A 149 -0.43 5.17 -17.62
N CYS A 150 -1.25 5.19 -16.57
CA CYS A 150 -1.93 4.01 -16.03
C CYS A 150 -3.45 4.19 -15.99
N THR A 151 -4.18 3.09 -16.12
CA THR A 151 -5.61 3.01 -15.79
C THR A 151 -5.85 2.51 -14.37
N LEU A 152 -4.89 1.75 -13.84
CA LEU A 152 -4.82 1.34 -12.46
C LEU A 152 -3.37 1.14 -12.05
N PHE A 153 -3.03 1.50 -10.82
CA PHE A 153 -1.74 1.12 -10.23
C PHE A 153 -1.85 0.81 -8.74
N ALA A 154 -0.98 -0.08 -8.29
CA ALA A 154 -0.67 -0.34 -6.89
C ALA A 154 0.82 -0.73 -6.76
N GLY A 155 1.31 -0.99 -5.56
CA GLY A 155 2.70 -1.33 -5.33
C GLY A 155 2.87 -2.65 -4.57
N PHE A 156 3.97 -3.33 -4.87
CA PHE A 156 4.42 -4.49 -4.10
C PHE A 156 5.09 -4.04 -2.81
N ILE A 157 4.92 -4.84 -1.77
CA ILE A 157 5.70 -4.73 -0.54
C ILE A 157 6.87 -5.72 -0.54
N PHE A 158 7.76 -5.54 0.42
CA PHE A 158 8.83 -6.52 0.71
C PHE A 158 8.24 -7.85 1.12
N SER A 159 8.34 -8.86 0.26
CA SER A 159 7.82 -10.19 0.53
C SER A 159 8.65 -11.27 -0.17
N GLY A 160 8.54 -12.52 0.29
CA GLY A 160 9.06 -13.70 -0.40
C GLY A 160 8.11 -14.25 -1.46
N LYS A 161 6.88 -13.74 -1.49
CA LYS A 161 5.82 -14.05 -2.47
C LYS A 161 5.25 -12.75 -3.04
N PRO A 162 4.56 -12.78 -4.18
CA PRO A 162 3.85 -11.61 -4.68
C PRO A 162 2.83 -11.13 -3.64
N GLU A 163 3.00 -9.90 -3.15
CA GLU A 163 2.07 -9.28 -2.20
C GLU A 163 1.89 -7.81 -2.56
N ILE A 164 0.69 -7.48 -3.05
CA ILE A 164 0.31 -6.14 -3.48
C ILE A 164 -0.38 -5.45 -2.31
N ALA A 165 0.19 -4.33 -1.88
CA ALA A 165 -0.40 -3.53 -0.81
C ALA A 165 -1.50 -2.62 -1.35
N ASN A 166 -2.47 -2.33 -0.48
CA ASN A 166 -3.58 -1.44 -0.75
C ASN A 166 -3.44 -0.06 -0.09
N GLY A 167 -2.31 0.21 0.54
CA GLY A 167 -2.03 1.49 1.21
C GLY A 167 -1.85 2.66 0.24
N ILE A 168 -1.46 2.40 -1.02
CA ILE A 168 -1.62 3.33 -2.15
C ILE A 168 -2.22 2.58 -3.33
N PHE A 169 -3.25 3.17 -3.95
CA PHE A 169 -3.98 2.55 -5.04
C PHE A 169 -4.57 3.64 -5.95
N GLY A 170 -4.19 3.65 -7.22
CA GLY A 170 -4.74 4.55 -8.22
C GLY A 170 -5.63 3.82 -9.20
N ALA A 171 -6.77 4.41 -9.59
CA ALA A 171 -7.64 3.82 -10.60
C ALA A 171 -8.48 4.86 -11.35
N VAL A 172 -8.84 4.57 -12.60
CA VAL A 172 -9.91 5.30 -13.29
C VAL A 172 -11.27 4.96 -12.64
N PRO A 173 -12.29 5.84 -12.74
CA PRO A 173 -13.63 5.52 -12.26
C PRO A 173 -14.15 4.24 -12.91
N ASP A 174 -14.98 3.49 -12.19
CA ASP A 174 -15.59 2.24 -12.65
C ASP A 174 -14.63 1.20 -13.24
N HIS A 175 -13.36 1.20 -12.78
CA HIS A 175 -12.38 0.22 -13.24
C HIS A 175 -12.87 -1.23 -12.98
N PRO A 176 -12.79 -2.17 -13.95
CA PRO A 176 -13.32 -3.53 -13.81
C PRO A 176 -12.79 -4.28 -12.58
N LEU A 177 -11.48 -4.20 -12.31
CA LEU A 177 -10.90 -4.82 -11.11
C LEU A 177 -11.48 -4.23 -9.82
N VAL A 178 -11.66 -2.90 -9.74
CA VAL A 178 -12.23 -2.24 -8.54
C VAL A 178 -13.66 -2.68 -8.31
N HIS A 179 -14.44 -2.84 -9.38
CA HIS A 179 -15.79 -3.41 -9.32
C HIS A 179 -15.75 -4.86 -8.78
N THR A 180 -14.84 -5.68 -9.29
CA THR A 180 -14.65 -7.08 -8.85
C THR A 180 -14.28 -7.14 -7.36
N ILE A 181 -13.32 -6.33 -6.90
CA ILE A 181 -12.94 -6.24 -5.48
C ILE A 181 -14.17 -5.98 -4.60
N LEU A 182 -14.99 -4.98 -4.94
CA LEU A 182 -16.21 -4.65 -4.18
C LEU A 182 -17.24 -5.78 -4.21
N THR A 183 -17.31 -6.54 -5.31
CA THR A 183 -18.22 -7.69 -5.42
C THR A 183 -17.84 -8.81 -4.44
N TYR A 184 -16.57 -8.95 -4.08
CA TYR A 184 -16.10 -9.93 -3.10
C TYR A 184 -16.12 -9.43 -1.64
N LEU A 185 -16.25 -8.12 -1.41
CA LEU A 185 -16.39 -7.52 -0.09
C LEU A 185 -17.85 -7.61 0.43
N LYS A 186 -18.34 -8.84 0.64
CA LYS A 186 -19.76 -9.08 1.03
C LYS A 186 -19.97 -9.32 2.52
N THR A 187 -18.90 -9.62 3.25
CA THR A 187 -18.97 -10.04 4.65
C THR A 187 -18.33 -8.99 5.55
N PRO A 188 -19.02 -8.54 6.60
CA PRO A 188 -18.46 -7.62 7.58
C PRO A 188 -17.28 -8.22 8.34
N VAL A 189 -16.28 -7.39 8.63
CA VAL A 189 -15.11 -7.80 9.43
C VAL A 189 -15.37 -7.48 10.89
N THR A 190 -15.85 -8.46 11.64
CA THR A 190 -16.14 -8.32 13.09
C THR A 190 -14.91 -8.57 13.95
N SER A 191 -13.90 -9.24 13.44
CA SER A 191 -12.63 -9.50 14.11
C SER A 191 -11.79 -8.22 14.22
N THR A 192 -11.05 -8.11 15.33
CA THR A 192 -10.02 -7.07 15.53
C THR A 192 -8.62 -7.59 15.31
N HIS A 193 -8.46 -8.89 14.95
CA HIS A 193 -7.16 -9.48 14.69
C HIS A 193 -6.61 -8.99 13.34
N THR A 194 -5.35 -8.54 13.36
CA THR A 194 -4.64 -8.02 12.18
C THR A 194 -4.67 -9.00 11.01
N ASP A 195 -4.34 -10.27 11.24
CA ASP A 195 -4.32 -11.29 10.19
C ASP A 195 -5.68 -11.49 9.53
N THR A 196 -6.77 -11.41 10.29
CA THR A 196 -8.13 -11.49 9.74
C THR A 196 -8.41 -10.31 8.81
N ILE A 197 -8.03 -9.09 9.21
CA ILE A 197 -8.23 -7.88 8.41
C ILE A 197 -7.41 -7.96 7.12
N LEU A 198 -6.12 -8.29 7.22
CA LEU A 198 -5.23 -8.42 6.05
C LEU A 198 -5.77 -9.44 5.03
N ASN A 199 -6.36 -10.55 5.51
CA ASN A 199 -6.89 -11.62 4.66
C ASN A 199 -8.30 -11.38 4.14
N THR A 200 -9.09 -10.49 4.76
CA THR A 200 -10.51 -10.27 4.39
C THR A 200 -10.73 -9.00 3.59
N THR A 201 -9.96 -7.93 3.83
CA THR A 201 -10.12 -6.63 3.17
C THR A 201 -8.80 -6.00 2.73
N GLY A 202 -7.68 -6.41 3.36
CA GLY A 202 -6.36 -5.82 3.17
C GLY A 202 -5.52 -6.43 2.04
N PRO A 203 -4.19 -6.31 2.12
CA PRO A 203 -3.25 -6.71 1.06
C PRO A 203 -3.39 -8.15 0.57
N ALA A 204 -3.55 -9.11 1.47
CA ALA A 204 -3.67 -10.51 1.08
C ALA A 204 -4.99 -10.79 0.33
N PHE A 205 -6.08 -10.14 0.74
CA PHE A 205 -7.35 -10.19 0.00
C PHE A 205 -7.19 -9.57 -1.39
N LEU A 206 -6.60 -8.38 -1.49
CA LEU A 206 -6.37 -7.69 -2.76
C LEU A 206 -5.55 -8.55 -3.72
N THR A 207 -4.40 -9.06 -3.25
CA THR A 207 -3.49 -9.88 -4.06
C THR A 207 -4.21 -11.12 -4.60
N ARG A 208 -4.93 -11.84 -3.74
CA ARG A 208 -5.71 -13.02 -4.14
C ARG A 208 -6.78 -12.66 -5.18
N THR A 209 -7.50 -11.57 -4.98
CA THR A 209 -8.55 -11.13 -5.93
C THR A 209 -7.94 -10.80 -7.29
N ILE A 210 -6.81 -10.10 -7.34
CA ILE A 210 -6.10 -9.80 -8.59
C ILE A 210 -5.67 -11.08 -9.31
N LEU A 211 -5.07 -12.03 -8.59
CA LEU A 211 -4.58 -13.27 -9.17
C LEU A 211 -5.71 -14.17 -9.71
N GLN A 212 -6.87 -14.16 -9.07
CA GLN A 212 -8.05 -14.90 -9.49
C GLN A 212 -8.80 -14.24 -10.66
N HIS A 213 -8.64 -12.93 -10.87
CA HIS A 213 -9.38 -12.14 -11.85
C HIS A 213 -8.46 -11.32 -12.76
N LYS A 214 -7.39 -11.95 -13.25
CA LYS A 214 -6.42 -11.34 -14.18
C LYS A 214 -7.08 -10.82 -15.48
N ASP A 215 -8.21 -11.41 -15.86
CA ASP A 215 -9.06 -11.01 -17.00
C ASP A 215 -9.71 -9.63 -16.84
N THR A 216 -9.86 -9.14 -15.62
CA THR A 216 -10.39 -7.79 -15.35
C THR A 216 -9.35 -6.69 -15.48
N LEU A 217 -8.08 -7.03 -15.68
CA LEU A 217 -6.99 -6.07 -15.81
C LEU A 217 -6.90 -5.50 -17.22
N LEU A 218 -6.81 -4.18 -17.31
CA LEU A 218 -6.59 -3.45 -18.57
C LEU A 218 -5.11 -3.46 -18.95
N LYS A 219 -4.80 -3.13 -20.20
CA LYS A 219 -3.43 -3.20 -20.74
C LYS A 219 -2.45 -2.26 -20.03
N SER A 220 -2.91 -1.11 -19.57
CA SER A 220 -2.11 -0.09 -18.87
C SER A 220 -2.17 -0.18 -17.35
N ASP A 221 -2.75 -1.26 -16.79
CA ASP A 221 -2.69 -1.51 -15.35
C ASP A 221 -1.31 -2.01 -14.96
N VAL A 222 -0.76 -1.46 -13.88
CA VAL A 222 0.60 -1.74 -13.45
C VAL A 222 0.68 -1.96 -11.94
N PHE A 223 1.47 -2.95 -11.56
CA PHE A 223 1.83 -3.18 -10.16
C PHE A 223 3.31 -2.88 -10.01
N PHE A 224 3.61 -1.77 -9.36
CA PHE A 224 4.98 -1.25 -9.28
C PHE A 224 5.85 -2.00 -8.27
N PRO A 225 7.15 -2.16 -8.56
CA PRO A 225 8.13 -2.67 -7.61
C PRO A 225 8.14 -1.87 -6.31
N SER A 226 8.62 -2.48 -5.22
CA SER A 226 8.56 -1.88 -3.87
C SER A 226 9.24 -0.50 -3.75
N HIS A 227 10.27 -0.22 -4.54
CA HIS A 227 10.95 1.08 -4.52
C HIS A 227 10.06 2.27 -4.88
N TYR A 228 8.93 2.05 -5.58
CA TYR A 228 8.03 3.13 -5.98
C TYR A 228 7.24 3.70 -4.80
N PHE A 229 6.76 2.84 -3.88
CA PHE A 229 5.86 3.27 -2.80
C PHE A 229 6.23 2.73 -1.43
N TYR A 230 6.92 1.60 -1.37
CA TYR A 230 7.26 0.90 -0.13
C TYR A 230 8.76 0.65 -0.01
N PRO A 231 9.62 1.69 -0.22
CA PRO A 231 11.08 1.50 -0.13
C PRO A 231 11.52 1.18 1.30
N PHE A 232 10.78 1.63 2.31
CA PHE A 232 11.00 1.32 3.72
C PHE A 232 10.26 0.03 4.08
N PRO A 233 10.98 -1.07 4.39
CA PRO A 233 10.33 -2.35 4.65
C PRO A 233 9.52 -2.36 5.95
N ASN A 234 8.37 -3.01 5.91
CA ASN A 234 7.49 -3.13 7.09
C ASN A 234 8.16 -3.80 8.30
N PHE A 235 9.04 -4.78 8.11
CA PHE A 235 9.77 -5.43 9.20
C PHE A 235 10.80 -4.52 9.88
N CYS A 236 11.21 -3.42 9.22
CA CYS A 236 12.05 -2.37 9.79
C CYS A 236 11.27 -1.31 10.59
N ARG A 237 9.94 -1.35 10.60
CA ARG A 237 9.07 -0.36 11.29
C ARG A 237 9.35 -0.16 12.78
N ASN A 238 10.04 -1.11 13.41
CA ASN A 238 10.45 -1.03 14.81
C ASN A 238 11.86 -0.46 14.99
N GLU A 239 12.58 -0.15 13.91
CA GLU A 239 13.81 0.63 13.97
C GLU A 239 13.46 2.04 14.47
N ASN A 240 14.26 2.58 15.37
CA ASN A 240 13.98 3.89 15.97
C ASN A 240 14.54 5.01 15.07
N LEU A 241 14.08 5.04 13.81
CA LEU A 241 14.48 6.01 12.80
C LEU A 241 13.43 7.13 12.71
N SER A 242 13.90 8.36 12.58
CA SER A 242 13.06 9.49 12.23
C SER A 242 12.63 9.42 10.76
N PRO A 243 11.55 10.11 10.35
CA PRO A 243 11.14 10.19 8.94
C PRO A 243 12.26 10.65 8.01
N ASP A 244 13.12 11.58 8.44
CA ASP A 244 14.23 12.07 7.63
C ASP A 244 15.35 11.04 7.47
N GLU A 245 15.65 10.26 8.51
CA GLU A 245 16.60 9.13 8.41
C GLU A 245 16.05 8.04 7.50
N ILE A 246 14.75 7.73 7.57
CA ILE A 246 14.08 6.78 6.68
C ILE A 246 14.19 7.27 5.23
N LYS A 247 13.87 8.53 4.94
CA LYS A 247 14.02 9.12 3.61
C LYS A 247 15.45 9.03 3.11
N LYS A 248 16.42 9.41 3.91
CA LYS A 248 17.83 9.37 3.54
C LYS A 248 18.33 7.95 3.23
N LYS A 249 17.87 6.97 4.00
CA LYS A 249 18.33 5.56 3.90
C LYS A 249 17.64 4.81 2.76
N TYR A 250 16.32 5.01 2.58
CA TYR A 250 15.50 4.11 1.77
C TYR A 250 14.95 4.73 0.47
N ARG A 251 14.83 6.06 0.36
CA ARG A 251 14.33 6.70 -0.86
C ARG A 251 15.23 6.40 -2.05
N LYS A 252 14.62 6.03 -3.17
CA LYS A 252 15.25 5.78 -4.46
C LYS A 252 14.80 6.82 -5.50
N PRO A 253 15.46 6.94 -6.65
CA PRO A 253 15.05 7.91 -7.71
C PRO A 253 13.60 7.77 -8.18
N HIS A 254 13.06 6.54 -8.18
CA HIS A 254 11.68 6.27 -8.60
C HIS A 254 10.68 6.23 -7.43
N THR A 255 11.04 6.67 -6.23
CA THR A 255 10.13 6.66 -5.08
C THR A 255 9.15 7.82 -5.17
N TYR A 256 7.86 7.52 -5.29
CA TYR A 256 6.75 8.48 -5.31
C TYR A 256 6.14 8.67 -3.92
N GLY A 257 6.26 7.67 -3.06
CA GLY A 257 5.78 7.77 -1.69
C GLY A 257 6.55 6.86 -0.74
N ILE A 258 6.51 7.18 0.54
CA ILE A 258 7.10 6.36 1.61
C ILE A 258 6.02 6.06 2.64
N HIS A 259 5.74 4.78 2.84
CA HIS A 259 4.83 4.30 3.87
C HIS A 259 5.57 4.12 5.19
N TYR A 260 5.07 4.74 6.28
CA TYR A 260 5.72 4.71 7.59
C TYR A 260 5.25 3.59 8.50
N TRP A 261 4.27 2.78 8.05
CA TRP A 261 3.76 1.60 8.76
C TRP A 261 3.22 1.89 10.16
N GLU A 262 2.55 3.04 10.31
CA GLU A 262 1.89 3.46 11.54
C GLU A 262 0.54 2.75 11.69
N VAL A 263 0.49 1.61 12.31
CA VAL A 263 -0.73 0.80 12.45
C VAL A 263 -1.67 1.44 13.48
N SER A 264 -2.28 2.59 13.12
CA SER A 264 -3.11 3.42 13.99
C SER A 264 -4.41 2.73 14.47
N TRP A 265 -4.88 1.77 13.69
CA TRP A 265 -6.09 0.99 13.95
C TRP A 265 -5.86 -0.25 14.82
N GLU A 266 -4.60 -0.61 15.12
CA GLU A 266 -4.25 -1.73 15.98
C GLU A 266 -4.23 -1.28 17.44
N LYS A 267 -5.18 -1.79 18.25
CA LYS A 267 -5.12 -1.62 19.71
C LYS A 267 -3.98 -2.49 20.25
N ARG A 268 -2.81 -1.89 20.39
CA ARG A 268 -1.68 -2.57 21.03
C ARG A 268 -1.94 -2.73 22.51
N SER A 269 -1.95 -3.97 23.01
CA SER A 269 -2.15 -4.25 24.43
C SER A 269 -0.96 -3.71 25.26
N PHE A 270 -1.18 -3.42 26.54
CA PHE A 270 -0.13 -3.09 27.51
C PHE A 270 1.01 -4.12 27.50
N TYR A 271 0.68 -5.40 27.30
CA TYR A 271 1.63 -6.51 27.18
C TYR A 271 2.58 -6.36 25.95
N TYR A 272 2.13 -5.78 24.85
CA TYR A 272 2.99 -5.46 23.71
C TYR A 272 4.06 -4.43 24.08
N TYR A 273 3.67 -3.37 24.80
CA TYR A 273 4.62 -2.36 25.26
C TYR A 273 5.61 -2.94 26.27
N VAL A 274 5.16 -3.78 27.19
CA VAL A 274 6.01 -4.48 28.16
C VAL A 274 7.01 -5.38 27.45
N LYS A 275 6.59 -6.20 26.48
CA LYS A 275 7.51 -7.02 25.66
C LYS A 275 8.53 -6.18 24.90
N LYS A 276 8.15 -5.02 24.37
CA LYS A 276 9.07 -4.11 23.66
C LYS A 276 10.12 -3.53 24.59
N VAL A 277 9.74 -3.16 25.83
CA VAL A 277 10.65 -2.68 26.85
C VAL A 277 11.60 -3.79 27.30
N ILE A 278 11.09 -4.98 27.62
CA ILE A 278 11.92 -6.14 28.01
C ILE A 278 12.93 -6.49 26.90
N LYS A 279 12.51 -6.51 25.64
CA LYS A 279 13.43 -6.77 24.51
C LYS A 279 14.51 -5.70 24.39
N LYS A 280 14.20 -4.42 24.64
CA LYS A 280 15.21 -3.34 24.69
C LYS A 280 16.22 -3.56 25.84
N ILE A 281 15.74 -3.94 27.02
CA ILE A 281 16.59 -4.20 28.19
C ILE A 281 17.52 -5.38 27.90
N ILE A 282 16.99 -6.49 27.38
CA ILE A 282 17.79 -7.69 27.04
C ILE A 282 18.85 -7.36 25.98
N LEU A 283 18.49 -6.62 24.93
CA LEU A 283 19.43 -6.22 23.89
C LEU A 283 20.51 -5.25 24.42
N TRP A 284 20.14 -4.36 25.35
CA TRP A 284 21.08 -3.46 26.04
C TRP A 284 22.08 -4.22 26.91
N ASP A 285 21.62 -5.22 27.66
CA ASP A 285 22.49 -6.06 28.49
C ASP A 285 23.43 -6.94 27.66
N LEU A 286 22.93 -7.51 26.55
CA LEU A 286 23.76 -8.25 25.60
C LEU A 286 24.83 -7.35 24.96
N TRP A 287 24.48 -6.10 24.63
CA TRP A 287 25.42 -5.13 24.07
C TRP A 287 26.47 -4.71 25.11
N LYS A 288 26.09 -4.40 26.36
CA LYS A 288 27.01 -4.12 27.46
C LYS A 288 27.98 -5.26 27.75
N ASN A 289 27.49 -6.50 27.70
CA ASN A 289 28.30 -7.68 27.93
C ASN A 289 29.31 -7.95 26.79
N LYS A 290 28.96 -7.56 25.55
CA LYS A 290 29.90 -7.59 24.40
C LYS A 290 31.04 -6.54 24.55
N LEU A 291 30.74 -5.38 25.10
CA LEU A 291 31.74 -4.32 25.33
C LEU A 291 32.71 -4.64 26.49
N LYS A 292 32.29 -5.44 27.47
CA LYS A 292 33.15 -5.87 28.59
C LYS A 292 34.08 -7.03 28.22
N LYS A 293 33.89 -7.67 27.06
CA LYS A 293 34.72 -8.79 26.56
C LYS A 293 35.72 -8.36 25.48
N LYS A 294 35.79 -7.07 25.19
CA LYS A 294 36.83 -6.42 24.41
C LYS A 294 37.70 -5.54 25.33
#